data_685ceac90aaefe2816ccb93c92b01d0d
#
_entry.id   685ceac90aaefe2816ccb93c92b01d0d
#
_cell.length_a   1.000
_cell.length_b   1.000
_cell.length_c   1.000
_cell.angle_alpha   90.00
_cell.angle_beta   90.00
_cell.angle_gamma   90.00
#
_symmetry.space_group_name_H-M   'P 1'
#
loop_
_entity.id
_entity.type
_entity.pdbx_description
1 polymer ?
#
loop_
_entity_poly.entity_id
_entity_poly.type
_entity_poly.pdbx_seq_one_letter_code
_entity_poly.pdbx_strand_id
1 'polypeptide(L)'
;MIGGHRPSESSPAMPQITHFKTPCPEHINSQILQMVVDYLTDISMVAIAPSNLLYNVYQYAIGYEVHLYLEALNGAKGIAVELLVATDEDDPEKVIGFLLYLPVKDDPDACGVAYMAVSASHRRQGIARRMLQEMVGRYPHAELTCAVAKVPYFEAMGFQVVGVRATQVLMNTRDHGTDGLMAVLDVASIYSSLEVRQIHTYLLQKHGKRAMLDAEKQRDRHLDQITRKANEFVRERLGEHG
;
A
#
# COMPACT_ATOMS: atom_id res chain seq x y z
N MET A 1 -42.28 41.76 7.11
CA MET A 1 -41.40 40.99 6.21
C MET A 1 -40.16 40.60 6.99
N ILE A 2 -40.10 39.37 7.45
CA ILE A 2 -38.96 38.87 8.26
C ILE A 2 -38.15 38.02 7.24
N GLY A 3 -36.99 38.58 6.83
CA GLY A 3 -36.04 37.88 5.95
C GLY A 3 -35.31 36.79 6.72
N GLY A 4 -35.68 35.55 6.46
CA GLY A 4 -34.96 34.37 6.98
C GLY A 4 -33.57 34.28 6.32
N HIS A 5 -32.53 34.51 7.08
CA HIS A 5 -31.15 34.14 6.72
C HIS A 5 -31.09 32.61 6.71
N ARG A 6 -30.96 32.01 5.54
CA ARG A 6 -30.51 30.61 5.42
C ARG A 6 -29.06 30.60 5.86
N PRO A 7 -28.64 29.71 6.79
CA PRO A 7 -27.23 29.48 7.04
C PRO A 7 -26.61 28.97 5.73
N SER A 8 -25.49 29.56 5.32
CA SER A 8 -24.67 29.09 4.23
C SER A 8 -24.25 27.66 4.56
N GLU A 9 -24.68 26.69 3.76
CA GLU A 9 -24.11 25.34 3.78
C GLU A 9 -22.62 25.50 3.48
N SER A 10 -21.80 25.39 4.51
CA SER A 10 -20.35 25.25 4.36
C SER A 10 -20.11 24.01 3.53
N SER A 11 -19.52 24.16 2.34
CA SER A 11 -19.04 23.01 1.56
C SER A 11 -18.24 22.10 2.51
N PRO A 12 -18.44 20.78 2.45
CA PRO A 12 -17.65 19.90 3.29
C PRO A 12 -16.17 20.18 3.01
N ALA A 13 -15.51 20.63 4.02
CA ALA A 13 -14.12 20.96 3.94
C ALA A 13 -13.33 19.72 3.49
N MET A 14 -12.23 19.89 2.82
CA MET A 14 -11.54 18.78 2.14
C MET A 14 -10.18 18.51 2.80
N PRO A 15 -9.85 17.24 3.10
CA PRO A 15 -8.58 16.92 3.73
C PRO A 15 -7.41 17.50 2.93
N GLN A 16 -6.42 18.02 3.62
CA GLN A 16 -5.22 18.54 3.01
C GLN A 16 -4.33 17.38 2.56
N ILE A 17 -3.78 17.45 1.34
CA ILE A 17 -2.79 16.50 0.85
C ILE A 17 -1.45 17.23 0.73
N THR A 18 -0.43 16.70 1.39
CA THR A 18 0.94 17.22 1.37
C THR A 18 1.86 16.24 0.66
N HIS A 19 2.70 16.73 -0.23
CA HIS A 19 3.68 15.95 -0.98
C HIS A 19 5.06 16.08 -0.35
N PHE A 20 5.68 14.95 -0.02
CA PHE A 20 7.01 14.87 0.54
C PHE A 20 7.98 14.19 -0.44
N LYS A 21 9.10 14.86 -0.72
CA LYS A 21 10.30 14.33 -1.41
C LYS A 21 11.51 14.31 -0.46
N THR A 22 11.34 14.81 0.74
CA THR A 22 12.33 14.84 1.82
C THR A 22 11.71 14.22 3.06
N PRO A 23 12.53 13.79 4.03
CA PRO A 23 12.01 13.19 5.26
C PRO A 23 10.92 14.05 5.90
N CYS A 24 9.80 13.44 6.21
CA CYS A 24 8.71 14.10 6.91
C CYS A 24 8.94 14.12 8.43
N PRO A 25 8.21 15.00 9.17
CA PRO A 25 8.30 15.07 10.62
C PRO A 25 8.06 13.71 11.28
N GLU A 26 8.73 13.47 12.42
CA GLU A 26 8.68 12.20 13.16
C GLU A 26 7.26 11.77 13.54
N HIS A 27 6.40 12.72 13.92
CA HIS A 27 5.02 12.43 14.28
C HIS A 27 4.18 11.93 13.07
N ILE A 28 4.50 12.38 11.85
CA ILE A 28 3.87 11.87 10.61
C ILE A 28 4.38 10.46 10.31
N ASN A 29 5.71 10.23 10.38
CA ASN A 29 6.29 8.91 10.19
C ASN A 29 5.68 7.87 11.13
N SER A 30 5.59 8.20 12.41
CA SER A 30 5.03 7.32 13.44
C SER A 30 3.58 6.94 13.14
N GLN A 31 2.75 7.90 12.69
CA GLN A 31 1.36 7.64 12.33
C GLN A 31 1.23 6.78 11.07
N ILE A 32 2.08 7.00 10.05
CA ILE A 32 2.13 6.15 8.85
C ILE A 32 2.48 4.72 9.23
N LEU A 33 3.51 4.51 10.04
CA LEU A 33 3.92 3.19 10.51
C LEU A 33 2.82 2.51 11.34
N GLN A 34 2.09 3.27 12.17
CA GLN A 34 0.93 2.74 12.88
C GLN A 34 -0.18 2.30 11.90
N MET A 35 -0.47 3.08 10.85
CA MET A 35 -1.43 2.68 9.82
C MET A 35 -1.00 1.42 9.07
N VAL A 36 0.31 1.22 8.83
CA VAL A 36 0.84 -0.01 8.22
C VAL A 36 0.56 -1.22 9.10
N VAL A 37 0.79 -1.09 10.41
CA VAL A 37 0.51 -2.14 11.39
C VAL A 37 -0.99 -2.45 11.49
N ASP A 38 -1.83 -1.42 11.54
CA ASP A 38 -3.28 -1.55 11.71
C ASP A 38 -3.97 -2.15 10.46
N TYR A 39 -3.45 -1.85 9.27
CA TYR A 39 -4.03 -2.27 7.99
C TYR A 39 -3.21 -3.31 7.23
N LEU A 40 -2.34 -4.03 7.93
CA LEU A 40 -1.41 -5.01 7.35
C LEU A 40 -2.09 -5.97 6.35
N THR A 41 -3.21 -6.57 6.74
CA THR A 41 -3.94 -7.52 5.89
C THR A 41 -4.43 -6.89 4.58
N ASP A 42 -4.77 -5.60 4.60
CA ASP A 42 -5.30 -4.87 3.45
C ASP A 42 -4.21 -4.42 2.47
N ILE A 43 -3.00 -4.14 2.97
CA ILE A 43 -1.92 -3.52 2.20
C ILE A 43 -0.80 -4.50 1.81
N SER A 44 -0.71 -5.63 2.50
CA SER A 44 0.30 -6.66 2.25
C SER A 44 -0.08 -7.55 1.07
N MET A 45 0.90 -7.89 0.24
CA MET A 45 0.73 -8.91 -0.83
C MET A 45 0.45 -10.31 -0.25
N VAL A 46 0.85 -10.57 0.98
CA VAL A 46 0.58 -11.85 1.67
C VAL A 46 -0.85 -11.91 2.20
N ALA A 47 -1.46 -10.75 2.48
CA ALA A 47 -2.81 -10.63 3.03
C ALA A 47 -3.06 -11.55 4.25
N ILE A 48 -2.03 -11.68 5.12
CA ILE A 48 -2.06 -12.58 6.27
C ILE A 48 -3.15 -12.17 7.27
N ALA A 49 -3.90 -13.16 7.77
CA ALA A 49 -4.95 -12.89 8.73
C ALA A 49 -4.38 -12.63 10.14
N PRO A 50 -4.98 -11.72 10.95
CA PRO A 50 -4.55 -11.45 12.32
C PRO A 50 -4.55 -12.68 13.24
N SER A 51 -5.36 -13.70 12.91
CA SER A 51 -5.42 -14.96 13.65
C SER A 51 -4.25 -15.92 13.37
N ASN A 52 -3.45 -15.66 12.33
CA ASN A 52 -2.27 -16.48 12.04
C ASN A 52 -1.12 -16.13 12.98
N LEU A 53 -0.45 -17.12 13.55
CA LEU A 53 0.67 -16.89 14.48
C LEU A 53 1.83 -16.11 13.88
N LEU A 54 2.01 -16.15 12.56
CA LEU A 54 3.04 -15.39 11.84
C LEU A 54 2.69 -13.92 11.65
N TYR A 55 1.49 -13.47 12.02
CA TYR A 55 1.03 -12.11 11.80
C TYR A 55 2.03 -11.05 12.31
N ASN A 56 2.57 -11.24 13.52
CA ASN A 56 3.53 -10.30 14.10
C ASN A 56 4.88 -10.27 13.35
N VAL A 57 5.27 -11.37 12.69
CA VAL A 57 6.47 -11.39 11.83
C VAL A 57 6.25 -10.45 10.64
N TYR A 58 5.08 -10.53 10.01
CA TYR A 58 4.75 -9.67 8.86
C TYR A 58 4.52 -8.22 9.28
N GLN A 59 3.93 -7.97 10.46
CA GLN A 59 3.81 -6.60 11.00
C GLN A 59 5.18 -5.94 11.14
N TYR A 60 6.14 -6.65 11.72
CA TYR A 60 7.49 -6.13 11.83
C TYR A 60 8.15 -5.94 10.46
N ALA A 61 8.14 -6.98 9.60
CA ALA A 61 8.85 -6.95 8.34
C ALA A 61 8.33 -5.84 7.40
N ILE A 62 7.02 -5.71 7.25
CA ILE A 62 6.40 -4.70 6.38
C ILE A 62 6.49 -3.31 7.01
N GLY A 63 6.31 -3.19 8.32
CA GLY A 63 6.52 -1.93 9.03
C GLY A 63 7.95 -1.43 8.87
N TYR A 64 8.94 -2.31 8.97
CA TYR A 64 10.35 -1.96 8.79
C TYR A 64 10.67 -1.63 7.31
N GLU A 65 10.11 -2.35 6.35
CA GLU A 65 10.22 -2.01 4.92
C GLU A 65 9.71 -0.59 4.64
N VAL A 66 8.51 -0.24 5.13
CA VAL A 66 7.96 1.11 4.95
C VAL A 66 8.83 2.15 5.67
N HIS A 67 9.32 1.86 6.87
CA HIS A 67 10.28 2.73 7.57
C HIS A 67 11.52 3.03 6.71
N LEU A 68 12.11 2.01 6.07
CA LEU A 68 13.26 2.19 5.19
C LEU A 68 12.93 3.04 3.95
N TYR A 69 11.72 2.92 3.38
CA TYR A 69 11.28 3.81 2.31
C TYR A 69 11.10 5.25 2.80
N LEU A 70 10.55 5.46 3.99
CA LEU A 70 10.42 6.81 4.56
C LEU A 70 11.79 7.46 4.81
N GLU A 71 12.79 6.69 5.22
CA GLU A 71 14.19 7.16 5.32
C GLU A 71 14.83 7.47 3.96
N ALA A 72 14.34 6.85 2.89
CA ALA A 72 14.86 7.06 1.54
C ALA A 72 14.24 8.26 0.81
N LEU A 73 13.31 9.00 1.42
CA LEU A 73 12.61 10.16 0.82
C LEU A 73 13.53 11.27 0.27
N ASN A 74 14.78 11.34 0.69
CA ASN A 74 15.77 12.30 0.18
C ASN A 74 16.69 11.74 -0.92
N GLY A 75 16.33 10.58 -1.49
CA GLY A 75 17.21 9.85 -2.42
C GLY A 75 18.35 9.09 -1.72
N ALA A 76 18.34 9.03 -0.38
CA ALA A 76 19.23 8.15 0.37
C ALA A 76 19.03 6.69 -0.10
N LYS A 77 20.06 5.87 -0.01
CA LYS A 77 20.02 4.47 -0.45
C LYS A 77 19.87 4.27 -1.99
N GLY A 78 19.96 5.35 -2.81
CA GLY A 78 19.88 5.26 -4.27
C GLY A 78 18.48 4.90 -4.80
N ILE A 79 17.44 5.05 -3.99
CA ILE A 79 16.04 4.77 -4.35
C ILE A 79 15.28 6.10 -4.42
N ALA A 80 14.57 6.32 -5.53
CA ALA A 80 13.64 7.44 -5.64
C ALA A 80 12.34 7.06 -4.93
N VAL A 81 11.96 7.83 -3.92
CA VAL A 81 10.73 7.64 -3.13
C VAL A 81 10.01 8.96 -3.02
N GLU A 82 8.70 8.93 -3.23
CA GLU A 82 7.83 10.06 -2.97
C GLU A 82 6.62 9.62 -2.12
N LEU A 83 6.11 10.57 -1.34
CA LEU A 83 5.03 10.30 -0.40
C LEU A 83 3.97 11.40 -0.46
N LEU A 84 2.72 11.02 -0.58
CA LEU A 84 1.57 11.88 -0.32
C LEU A 84 0.97 11.52 1.02
N VAL A 85 0.69 12.54 1.83
CA VAL A 85 0.05 12.40 3.15
C VAL A 85 -1.23 13.23 3.16
N ALA A 86 -2.34 12.59 3.47
CA ALA A 86 -3.60 13.25 3.72
C ALA A 86 -3.76 13.46 5.24
N THR A 87 -4.01 14.70 5.67
CA THR A 87 -4.28 15.04 7.05
C THR A 87 -5.74 15.43 7.26
N ASP A 88 -6.20 15.22 8.50
CA ASP A 88 -7.55 15.59 8.93
C ASP A 88 -7.70 17.12 8.84
N GLU A 89 -8.87 17.56 8.44
CA GLU A 89 -9.18 18.97 8.30
C GLU A 89 -9.25 19.70 9.64
N ASP A 90 -9.86 19.05 10.62
CA ASP A 90 -10.03 19.58 11.96
C ASP A 90 -8.76 19.46 12.82
N ASP A 91 -7.84 18.57 12.41
CA ASP A 91 -6.56 18.31 13.06
C ASP A 91 -5.46 18.07 12.02
N PRO A 92 -4.76 19.12 11.56
CA PRO A 92 -3.70 19.01 10.55
C PRO A 92 -2.50 18.15 10.95
N GLU A 93 -2.34 17.84 12.23
CA GLU A 93 -1.30 16.93 12.73
C GLU A 93 -1.70 15.45 12.64
N LYS A 94 -2.98 15.16 12.40
CA LYS A 94 -3.53 13.81 12.32
C LYS A 94 -3.50 13.29 10.89
N VAL A 95 -2.71 12.24 10.67
CA VAL A 95 -2.66 11.52 9.38
C VAL A 95 -3.90 10.63 9.23
N ILE A 96 -4.63 10.84 8.14
CA ILE A 96 -5.83 10.05 7.78
C ILE A 96 -5.64 9.18 6.53
N GLY A 97 -4.53 9.37 5.82
CA GLY A 97 -4.15 8.55 4.67
C GLY A 97 -2.75 8.83 4.19
N PHE A 98 -2.16 7.85 3.51
CA PHE A 98 -0.87 8.02 2.84
C PHE A 98 -0.82 7.22 1.54
N LEU A 99 0.03 7.66 0.62
CA LEU A 99 0.37 7.00 -0.63
C LEU A 99 1.87 7.13 -0.84
N LEU A 100 2.58 6.02 -0.73
CA LEU A 100 4.02 5.89 -0.98
C LEU A 100 4.23 5.26 -2.35
N TYR A 101 5.01 5.92 -3.21
CA TYR A 101 5.27 5.48 -4.57
C TYR A 101 6.71 5.73 -4.98
N LEU A 102 7.14 4.98 -5.98
CA LEU A 102 8.51 4.92 -6.45
C LEU A 102 8.57 5.42 -7.90
N PRO A 103 9.11 6.63 -8.15
CA PRO A 103 9.41 7.08 -9.51
C PRO A 103 10.35 6.12 -10.22
N VAL A 104 10.12 5.91 -11.53
CA VAL A 104 10.98 5.09 -12.37
C VAL A 104 12.18 5.90 -12.82
N LYS A 105 13.39 5.33 -12.72
CA LYS A 105 14.64 6.08 -12.91
C LYS A 105 14.78 6.65 -14.33
N ASP A 106 14.47 5.85 -15.33
CA ASP A 106 14.72 6.18 -16.74
C ASP A 106 13.42 6.49 -17.51
N ASP A 107 12.33 6.68 -16.80
CA ASP A 107 11.02 7.08 -17.34
C ASP A 107 10.39 8.14 -16.42
N PRO A 108 10.57 9.44 -16.76
CA PRO A 108 10.12 10.54 -15.89
C PRO A 108 8.60 10.64 -15.75
N ASP A 109 7.85 10.00 -16.63
CA ASP A 109 6.38 9.96 -16.60
C ASP A 109 5.85 8.76 -15.80
N ALA A 110 6.74 7.85 -15.35
CA ALA A 110 6.33 6.59 -14.73
C ALA A 110 6.63 6.49 -13.23
N CYS A 111 5.71 5.86 -12.51
CA CYS A 111 5.90 5.47 -11.11
C CYS A 111 5.16 4.18 -10.77
N GLY A 112 5.59 3.52 -9.70
CA GLY A 112 4.89 2.37 -9.11
C GLY A 112 4.42 2.67 -7.68
N VAL A 113 3.17 2.35 -7.37
CA VAL A 113 2.65 2.43 -6.00
C VAL A 113 3.22 1.29 -5.17
N ALA A 114 3.90 1.63 -4.07
CA ALA A 114 4.40 0.66 -3.12
C ALA A 114 3.38 0.37 -2.02
N TYR A 115 2.89 1.42 -1.35
CA TYR A 115 1.93 1.28 -0.24
C TYR A 115 0.91 2.41 -0.24
N MET A 116 -0.35 2.09 0.06
CA MET A 116 -1.42 3.07 0.23
C MET A 116 -2.40 2.60 1.29
N ALA A 117 -2.75 3.50 2.21
CA ALA A 117 -3.82 3.26 3.16
C ALA A 117 -4.61 4.55 3.45
N VAL A 118 -5.87 4.37 3.84
CA VAL A 118 -6.75 5.41 4.39
C VAL A 118 -7.34 4.88 5.69
N SER A 119 -7.31 5.71 6.73
CA SER A 119 -7.88 5.43 8.04
C SER A 119 -9.32 4.92 7.92
N ALA A 120 -9.68 3.90 8.67
CA ALA A 120 -11.00 3.26 8.60
C ALA A 120 -12.15 4.25 8.77
N SER A 121 -12.00 5.25 9.67
CA SER A 121 -12.97 6.30 9.92
C SER A 121 -13.15 7.29 8.76
N HIS A 122 -12.19 7.34 7.82
CA HIS A 122 -12.16 8.29 6.70
C HIS A 122 -12.27 7.60 5.33
N ARG A 123 -12.56 6.29 5.31
CA ARG A 123 -12.80 5.56 4.06
C ARG A 123 -14.09 6.03 3.38
N ARG A 124 -14.19 5.87 2.05
CA ARG A 124 -15.32 6.27 1.19
C ARG A 124 -15.56 7.77 1.09
N GLN A 125 -14.64 8.61 1.54
CA GLN A 125 -14.68 10.06 1.45
C GLN A 125 -13.83 10.60 0.27
N GLY A 126 -13.38 9.74 -0.64
CA GLY A 126 -12.62 10.14 -1.82
C GLY A 126 -11.14 10.41 -1.60
N ILE A 127 -10.60 10.24 -0.38
CA ILE A 127 -9.21 10.56 -0.01
C ILE A 127 -8.21 9.80 -0.88
N ALA A 128 -8.35 8.47 -0.99
CA ALA A 128 -7.46 7.66 -1.82
C ALA A 128 -7.54 8.06 -3.30
N ARG A 129 -8.74 8.38 -3.80
CA ARG A 129 -8.92 8.88 -5.18
C ARG A 129 -8.13 10.16 -5.40
N ARG A 130 -8.20 11.12 -4.47
CA ARG A 130 -7.47 12.39 -4.58
C ARG A 130 -5.97 12.21 -4.55
N MET A 131 -5.45 11.38 -3.64
CA MET A 131 -4.01 11.06 -3.61
C MET A 131 -3.55 10.41 -4.92
N LEU A 132 -4.31 9.45 -5.45
CA LEU A 132 -3.99 8.82 -6.74
C LEU A 132 -4.07 9.80 -7.90
N GLN A 133 -5.06 10.68 -7.95
CA GLN A 133 -5.16 11.73 -8.98
C GLN A 133 -3.97 12.69 -8.93
N GLU A 134 -3.53 13.07 -7.73
CA GLU A 134 -2.37 13.92 -7.55
C GLU A 134 -1.07 13.23 -7.99
N MET A 135 -0.91 11.94 -7.68
CA MET A 135 0.22 11.14 -8.17
C MET A 135 0.19 10.99 -9.69
N VAL A 136 -0.95 10.59 -10.27
CA VAL A 136 -1.11 10.44 -11.75
C VAL A 136 -0.93 11.76 -12.49
N GLY A 137 -1.29 12.88 -11.87
CA GLY A 137 -1.00 14.22 -12.42
C GLY A 137 0.49 14.52 -12.57
N ARG A 138 1.33 13.89 -11.74
CA ARG A 138 2.80 13.99 -11.82
C ARG A 138 3.43 12.89 -12.66
N TYR A 139 2.88 11.69 -12.57
CA TYR A 139 3.36 10.48 -13.23
C TYR A 139 2.21 9.82 -13.99
N PRO A 140 1.93 10.26 -15.25
CA PRO A 140 0.80 9.77 -16.04
C PRO A 140 0.85 8.27 -16.35
N HIS A 141 2.02 7.64 -16.27
CA HIS A 141 2.23 6.20 -16.43
C HIS A 141 2.40 5.55 -15.05
N ALA A 142 1.30 5.38 -14.33
CA ALA A 142 1.31 4.84 -12.98
C ALA A 142 0.93 3.36 -12.96
N GLU A 143 1.69 2.58 -12.19
CA GLU A 143 1.50 1.14 -11.97
C GLU A 143 1.17 0.85 -10.52
N LEU A 144 0.30 -0.10 -10.28
CA LEU A 144 0.00 -0.63 -8.96
C LEU A 144 -0.35 -2.12 -9.01
N THR A 145 -0.34 -2.77 -7.85
CA THR A 145 -0.91 -4.10 -7.67
C THR A 145 -2.03 -4.06 -6.64
N CYS A 146 -3.05 -4.90 -6.82
CA CYS A 146 -4.15 -4.99 -5.86
C CYS A 146 -4.77 -6.39 -5.83
N ALA A 147 -5.47 -6.70 -4.74
CA ALA A 147 -6.32 -7.87 -4.67
C ALA A 147 -7.47 -7.78 -5.69
N VAL A 148 -7.90 -8.92 -6.24
CA VAL A 148 -8.98 -9.01 -7.25
C VAL A 148 -10.21 -8.20 -6.84
N ALA A 149 -10.60 -8.23 -5.57
CA ALA A 149 -11.77 -7.50 -5.06
C ALA A 149 -11.65 -5.96 -5.17
N LYS A 150 -10.43 -5.44 -5.32
CA LYS A 150 -10.17 -3.99 -5.44
C LYS A 150 -10.06 -3.51 -6.90
N VAL A 151 -10.02 -4.42 -7.87
CA VAL A 151 -9.90 -4.07 -9.29
C VAL A 151 -10.97 -3.06 -9.75
N PRO A 152 -12.27 -3.25 -9.49
CA PRO A 152 -13.29 -2.29 -9.95
C PRO A 152 -13.09 -0.87 -9.38
N TYR A 153 -12.51 -0.77 -8.18
CA TYR A 153 -12.21 0.52 -7.57
C TYR A 153 -11.11 1.27 -8.34
N PHE A 154 -10.05 0.58 -8.74
CA PHE A 154 -8.96 1.19 -9.51
C PHE A 154 -9.35 1.41 -10.98
N GLU A 155 -10.17 0.55 -11.58
CA GLU A 155 -10.75 0.77 -12.93
C GLU A 155 -11.55 2.08 -12.98
N ALA A 156 -12.34 2.37 -11.93
CA ALA A 156 -13.08 3.63 -11.82
C ALA A 156 -12.19 4.89 -11.71
N MET A 157 -10.88 4.71 -11.56
CA MET A 157 -9.87 5.78 -11.52
C MET A 157 -8.96 5.79 -12.75
N GLY A 158 -9.27 4.99 -13.77
CA GLY A 158 -8.55 4.96 -15.03
C GLY A 158 -7.42 3.95 -15.12
N PHE A 159 -7.27 3.07 -14.12
CA PHE A 159 -6.34 1.94 -14.22
C PHE A 159 -7.00 0.80 -14.98
N GLN A 160 -6.20 0.04 -15.72
CA GLN A 160 -6.63 -1.15 -16.44
C GLN A 160 -5.78 -2.35 -16.04
N VAL A 161 -6.34 -3.55 -16.13
CA VAL A 161 -5.63 -4.80 -15.86
C VAL A 161 -4.63 -5.05 -16.97
N VAL A 162 -3.36 -5.28 -16.61
CA VAL A 162 -2.28 -5.57 -17.57
C VAL A 162 -1.59 -6.90 -17.27
N GLY A 163 -1.85 -7.53 -16.12
CA GLY A 163 -1.25 -8.81 -15.79
C GLY A 163 -1.40 -9.22 -14.33
N VAL A 164 -0.54 -10.11 -13.89
CA VAL A 164 -0.42 -10.59 -12.51
C VAL A 164 1.01 -10.32 -12.01
N ARG A 165 1.13 -9.91 -10.76
CA ARG A 165 2.40 -9.87 -10.04
C ARG A 165 2.24 -10.59 -8.70
N ALA A 166 2.91 -11.73 -8.54
CA ALA A 166 2.80 -12.61 -7.38
C ALA A 166 1.33 -12.97 -7.05
N THR A 167 0.79 -12.47 -5.95
CA THR A 167 -0.55 -12.79 -5.47
C THR A 167 -1.63 -11.79 -5.91
N GLN A 168 -1.26 -10.77 -6.68
CA GLN A 168 -2.11 -9.62 -6.97
C GLN A 168 -2.25 -9.34 -8.46
N VAL A 169 -3.34 -8.69 -8.82
CA VAL A 169 -3.59 -8.16 -10.16
C VAL A 169 -2.70 -6.95 -10.37
N LEU A 170 -1.95 -6.95 -11.48
CA LEU A 170 -1.15 -5.81 -11.92
C LEU A 170 -2.03 -4.89 -12.76
N MET A 171 -2.07 -3.63 -12.39
CA MET A 171 -2.85 -2.59 -13.07
C MET A 171 -1.99 -1.39 -13.42
N ASN A 172 -2.30 -0.77 -14.54
CA ASN A 172 -1.57 0.39 -15.04
C ASN A 172 -2.55 1.44 -15.60
N THR A 173 -2.16 2.70 -15.62
CA THR A 173 -2.92 3.77 -16.29
C THR A 173 -2.81 3.70 -17.81
N ARG A 174 -1.89 2.89 -18.34
CA ARG A 174 -1.72 2.55 -19.77
C ARG A 174 -1.98 1.07 -20.00
N ASP A 175 -2.05 0.66 -21.25
CA ASP A 175 -2.25 -0.73 -21.67
C ASP A 175 -0.97 -1.59 -21.62
N HIS A 176 0.14 -1.01 -21.15
CA HIS A 176 1.45 -1.65 -21.04
C HIS A 176 2.19 -1.16 -19.78
N GLY A 177 3.17 -1.94 -19.34
CA GLY A 177 4.10 -1.54 -18.29
C GLY A 177 5.17 -0.57 -18.82
N THR A 178 5.87 0.09 -17.91
CA THR A 178 7.05 0.90 -18.25
C THR A 178 8.24 -0.01 -18.61
N ASP A 179 9.05 0.42 -19.58
CA ASP A 179 10.35 -0.22 -19.89
C ASP A 179 11.46 0.21 -18.92
N GLY A 180 11.20 1.21 -18.08
CA GLY A 180 12.16 1.73 -17.11
C GLY A 180 12.34 0.84 -15.89
N LEU A 181 13.46 1.01 -15.20
CA LEU A 181 13.79 0.27 -13.99
C LEU A 181 13.29 1.00 -12.74
N MET A 182 12.45 0.32 -11.96
CA MET A 182 12.04 0.78 -10.64
C MET A 182 12.96 0.17 -9.59
N ALA A 183 13.70 1.02 -8.86
CA ALA A 183 14.51 0.57 -7.74
C ALA A 183 13.61 0.27 -6.54
N VAL A 184 13.74 -0.94 -5.99
CA VAL A 184 13.03 -1.41 -4.81
C VAL A 184 14.00 -1.85 -3.73
N LEU A 185 13.54 -1.88 -2.48
CA LEU A 185 14.32 -2.43 -1.37
C LEU A 185 14.45 -3.96 -1.49
N ASP A 186 15.62 -4.47 -1.09
CA ASP A 186 15.80 -5.91 -0.89
C ASP A 186 15.14 -6.35 0.42
N VAL A 187 13.91 -6.82 0.31
CA VAL A 187 13.13 -7.28 1.46
C VAL A 187 13.61 -8.62 2.03
N ALA A 188 14.38 -9.41 1.28
CA ALA A 188 14.90 -10.71 1.75
C ALA A 188 15.81 -10.52 2.99
N SER A 189 16.58 -9.43 3.02
CA SER A 189 17.42 -9.06 4.16
C SER A 189 16.60 -8.78 5.43
N ILE A 190 15.40 -8.22 5.30
CA ILE A 190 14.48 -7.95 6.42
C ILE A 190 14.00 -9.26 7.05
N TYR A 191 13.55 -10.21 6.22
CA TYR A 191 13.07 -11.50 6.70
C TYR A 191 14.17 -12.39 7.31
N SER A 192 15.43 -12.15 6.96
CA SER A 192 16.59 -12.83 7.57
C SER A 192 17.21 -12.07 8.74
N SER A 193 16.64 -10.95 9.16
CA SER A 193 17.16 -10.11 10.26
C SER A 193 17.12 -10.79 11.61
N LEU A 194 17.90 -10.25 12.55
CA LEU A 194 17.93 -10.75 13.93
C LEU A 194 16.55 -10.61 14.60
N GLU A 195 15.91 -9.51 14.37
CA GLU A 195 14.61 -9.16 14.96
C GLU A 195 13.52 -10.13 14.50
N VAL A 196 13.45 -10.46 13.22
CA VAL A 196 12.49 -11.46 12.71
C VAL A 196 12.78 -12.83 13.32
N ARG A 197 14.06 -13.21 13.44
CA ARG A 197 14.44 -14.46 14.11
C ARG A 197 14.06 -14.48 15.59
N GLN A 198 14.19 -13.35 16.29
CA GLN A 198 13.78 -13.23 17.70
C GLN A 198 12.27 -13.37 17.85
N ILE A 199 11.48 -12.69 16.99
CA ILE A 199 10.01 -12.82 16.98
C ILE A 199 9.62 -14.28 16.71
N HIS A 200 10.21 -14.91 15.71
CA HIS A 200 9.93 -16.30 15.37
C HIS A 200 10.29 -17.26 16.53
N THR A 201 11.45 -17.05 17.18
CA THR A 201 11.88 -17.84 18.34
C THR A 201 10.92 -17.69 19.52
N TYR A 202 10.47 -16.47 19.80
CA TYR A 202 9.46 -16.20 20.82
C TYR A 202 8.15 -16.94 20.54
N LEU A 203 7.65 -16.84 19.30
CA LEU A 203 6.42 -17.53 18.89
C LEU A 203 6.57 -19.06 19.00
N LEU A 204 7.72 -19.60 18.59
CA LEU A 204 8.02 -21.02 18.70
C LEU A 204 8.04 -21.50 20.16
N GLN A 205 8.63 -20.73 21.08
CA GLN A 205 8.64 -21.03 22.51
C GLN A 205 7.23 -20.96 23.11
N LYS A 206 6.44 -19.96 22.70
CA LYS A 206 5.09 -19.72 23.24
C LYS A 206 4.06 -20.73 22.75
N HIS A 207 4.11 -21.11 21.49
CA HIS A 207 3.06 -21.90 20.82
C HIS A 207 3.49 -23.33 20.47
N GLY A 208 4.79 -23.61 20.46
CA GLY A 208 5.35 -24.90 20.12
C GLY A 208 5.50 -25.14 18.61
N LYS A 209 6.37 -26.09 18.27
CA LYS A 209 6.74 -26.39 16.87
C LYS A 209 5.56 -26.76 15.97
N ARG A 210 4.61 -27.56 16.50
CA ARG A 210 3.46 -28.04 15.74
C ARG A 210 2.56 -26.87 15.32
N ALA A 211 2.23 -25.97 16.25
CA ALA A 211 1.38 -24.81 15.96
C ALA A 211 2.04 -23.85 14.95
N MET A 212 3.36 -23.67 15.04
CA MET A 212 4.10 -22.84 14.08
C MET A 212 4.08 -23.46 12.67
N LEU A 213 4.32 -24.76 12.53
CA LEU A 213 4.22 -25.46 11.24
C LEU A 213 2.82 -25.41 10.66
N ASP A 214 1.77 -25.49 11.48
CA ASP A 214 0.39 -25.38 11.04
C ASP A 214 0.08 -23.94 10.55
N ALA A 215 0.61 -22.92 11.24
CA ALA A 215 0.50 -21.52 10.82
C ALA A 215 1.20 -21.25 9.47
N GLU A 216 2.40 -21.83 9.26
CA GLU A 216 3.12 -21.76 7.98
C GLU A 216 2.32 -22.42 6.85
N LYS A 217 1.82 -23.64 7.07
CA LYS A 217 0.97 -24.33 6.09
C LYS A 217 -0.34 -23.59 5.79
N GLN A 218 -0.92 -22.92 6.78
CA GLN A 218 -2.12 -22.11 6.59
C GLN A 218 -1.80 -20.89 5.72
N ARG A 219 -0.69 -20.19 5.98
CA ARG A 219 -0.22 -19.10 5.15
C ARG A 219 0.01 -19.56 3.71
N ASP A 220 0.74 -20.66 3.50
CA ASP A 220 1.09 -21.15 2.17
C ASP A 220 -0.16 -21.52 1.35
N ARG A 221 -1.12 -22.21 1.97
CA ARG A 221 -2.41 -22.51 1.32
C ARG A 221 -3.19 -21.23 0.97
N HIS A 222 -3.13 -20.22 1.82
CA HIS A 222 -3.76 -18.94 1.55
C HIS A 222 -3.09 -18.24 0.36
N LEU A 223 -1.74 -18.21 0.32
CA LEU A 223 -0.98 -17.66 -0.80
C LEU A 223 -1.30 -18.36 -2.12
N ASP A 224 -1.33 -19.70 -2.14
CA ASP A 224 -1.70 -20.47 -3.32
C ASP A 224 -3.12 -20.15 -3.80
N GLN A 225 -4.05 -19.97 -2.88
CA GLN A 225 -5.44 -19.64 -3.18
C GLN A 225 -5.58 -18.25 -3.82
N ILE A 226 -4.97 -17.22 -3.22
CA ILE A 226 -5.06 -15.85 -3.74
C ILE A 226 -4.29 -15.70 -5.05
N THR A 227 -3.14 -16.38 -5.21
CA THR A 227 -2.37 -16.44 -6.47
C THR A 227 -3.20 -17.05 -7.59
N ARG A 228 -3.83 -18.21 -7.35
CA ARG A 228 -4.71 -18.85 -8.32
C ARG A 228 -5.86 -17.93 -8.73
N LYS A 229 -6.54 -17.32 -7.75
CA LYS A 229 -7.64 -16.39 -7.99
C LYS A 229 -7.22 -15.20 -8.84
N ALA A 230 -6.03 -14.63 -8.59
CA ALA A 230 -5.50 -13.52 -9.39
C ALA A 230 -5.20 -13.95 -10.82
N ASN A 231 -4.57 -15.12 -11.02
CA ASN A 231 -4.25 -15.65 -12.35
C ASN A 231 -5.52 -15.99 -13.15
N GLU A 232 -6.52 -16.63 -12.54
CA GLU A 232 -7.81 -16.95 -13.18
C GLU A 232 -8.52 -15.66 -13.61
N PHE A 233 -8.62 -14.68 -12.71
CA PHE A 233 -9.26 -13.40 -13.00
C PHE A 233 -8.60 -12.67 -14.17
N VAL A 234 -7.26 -12.59 -14.19
CA VAL A 234 -6.53 -11.88 -15.26
C VAL A 234 -6.66 -12.61 -16.59
N ARG A 235 -6.55 -13.95 -16.62
CA ARG A 235 -6.75 -14.76 -17.81
C ARG A 235 -8.14 -14.57 -18.42
N GLU A 236 -9.19 -14.58 -17.60
CA GLU A 236 -10.56 -14.31 -18.05
C GLU A 236 -10.71 -12.88 -18.60
N ARG A 237 -10.06 -11.90 -17.94
CA ARG A 237 -10.17 -10.48 -18.28
C ARG A 237 -9.44 -10.12 -19.57
N LEU A 238 -8.25 -10.69 -19.81
CA LEU A 238 -7.43 -10.41 -20.98
C LEU A 238 -7.74 -11.34 -22.17
N GLY A 239 -8.65 -12.30 -22.01
CA GLY A 239 -9.07 -13.19 -23.10
C GLY A 239 -8.02 -14.23 -23.50
N GLU A 240 -7.03 -14.50 -22.67
CA GLU A 240 -6.07 -15.58 -22.88
C GLU A 240 -6.74 -16.93 -22.61
N HIS A 241 -7.44 -17.42 -23.60
CA HIS A 241 -7.88 -18.80 -23.66
C HIS A 241 -6.69 -19.63 -24.13
N GLY A 242 -6.03 -20.35 -23.20
CA GLY A 242 -4.94 -21.26 -23.47
C GLY A 242 -5.31 -22.48 -24.31
#